data_ce9be5e291a2fbe1446824f03c8d0d3c
#
_entry.id   ce9be5e291a2fbe1446824f03c8d0d3c
#
_cell.length_a   1.000
_cell.length_b   1.000
_cell.length_c   1.000
_cell.angle_alpha   90.00
_cell.angle_beta   90.00
_cell.angle_gamma   90.00
#
_symmetry.space_group_name_H-M   'P 1'
#
loop_
_entity.id
_entity.type
_entity.pdbx_description
1 polymer ?
#
loop_
_entity_poly.entity_id
_entity_poly.type
_entity_poly.pdbx_seq_one_letter_code
_entity_poly.pdbx_strand_id
1 'polypeptide(L)'
;VAAVAAYEAPEIFKTQGRSDIYNHLVSTKEAYKDFDVIFGLVSFGDTSKQVQTKLSATKKSPSFNEYDFFYNSAPEIVGKYKSLIEDEDNVTKDEIVFKGPIIQHNDKFGKAWFGTVSAKELIRLHKSYKTELFAGNVRLFIGSRKGSINEQIIKTAKNQPGLFWALNNGISIVANAVEEDFNNKSKLILHRFSIVNGCQTTSCLATAAAENADVLVRVIAASSSVVS
;
A
#
# COMPACT_ATOMS: atom_id res chain seq x y z
N VAL A 1 27.26 5.30 12.69
CA VAL A 1 28.30 4.88 13.67
C VAL A 1 27.66 4.39 14.96
N ALA A 2 26.84 5.22 15.68
CA ALA A 2 26.23 4.81 16.95
C ALA A 2 25.33 3.56 16.84
N ALA A 3 24.54 3.43 15.75
CA ALA A 3 23.67 2.28 15.54
C ALA A 3 24.48 0.98 15.32
N VAL A 4 25.59 1.04 14.58
CA VAL A 4 26.49 -0.12 14.38
C VAL A 4 27.14 -0.49 15.68
N ALA A 5 27.70 0.46 16.41
CA ALA A 5 28.32 0.19 17.72
C ALA A 5 27.32 -0.43 18.71
N ALA A 6 26.07 0.04 18.72
CA ALA A 6 25.02 -0.52 19.54
C ALA A 6 24.61 -1.95 19.12
N TYR A 7 24.64 -2.22 17.81
CA TYR A 7 24.38 -3.56 17.28
C TYR A 7 25.50 -4.54 17.59
N GLU A 8 26.78 -4.10 17.50
CA GLU A 8 27.95 -4.91 17.78
C GLU A 8 28.10 -5.22 19.27
N ALA A 9 27.83 -4.24 20.15
CA ALA A 9 27.95 -4.34 21.59
C ALA A 9 26.62 -4.02 22.31
N PRO A 10 25.60 -4.88 22.20
CA PRO A 10 24.27 -4.62 22.75
C PRO A 10 24.22 -4.48 24.28
N GLU A 11 25.29 -4.92 25.01
CA GLU A 11 25.42 -4.80 26.46
C GLU A 11 25.27 -3.36 26.95
N ILE A 12 25.54 -2.36 26.11
CA ILE A 12 25.37 -0.95 26.44
C ILE A 12 23.92 -0.64 26.85
N PHE A 13 22.95 -1.35 26.29
CA PHE A 13 21.53 -1.15 26.65
C PHE A 13 21.20 -1.70 28.03
N LYS A 14 21.88 -2.75 28.50
CA LYS A 14 21.73 -3.22 29.89
C LYS A 14 22.23 -2.18 30.89
N THR A 15 23.38 -1.57 30.63
CA THR A 15 23.94 -0.53 31.51
C THR A 15 23.09 0.73 31.55
N GLN A 16 22.28 0.97 30.51
CA GLN A 16 21.33 2.07 30.42
C GLN A 16 19.92 1.72 30.93
N GLY A 17 19.74 0.54 31.52
CA GLY A 17 18.44 0.06 32.01
C GLY A 17 17.43 -0.33 30.91
N ARG A 18 17.88 -0.49 29.65
CA ARG A 18 17.08 -0.83 28.50
C ARG A 18 17.22 -2.33 28.13
N SER A 19 16.91 -3.19 29.10
CA SER A 19 16.95 -4.65 28.90
C SER A 19 15.99 -5.15 27.82
N ASP A 20 14.91 -4.42 27.55
CA ASP A 20 13.97 -4.65 26.46
C ASP A 20 14.68 -4.62 25.09
N ILE A 21 15.46 -3.57 24.83
CA ILE A 21 16.23 -3.42 23.58
C ILE A 21 17.33 -4.47 23.50
N TYR A 22 18.06 -4.70 24.60
CA TYR A 22 19.10 -5.73 24.65
C TYR A 22 18.55 -7.10 24.24
N ASN A 23 17.49 -7.55 24.91
CA ASN A 23 16.91 -8.88 24.66
C ASN A 23 16.40 -8.99 23.20
N HIS A 24 15.76 -7.93 22.67
CA HIS A 24 15.32 -7.91 21.30
C HIS A 24 16.47 -8.02 20.30
N LEU A 25 17.54 -7.26 20.48
CA LEU A 25 18.71 -7.31 19.60
C LEU A 25 19.39 -8.68 19.63
N VAL A 26 19.59 -9.26 20.82
CA VAL A 26 20.23 -10.57 20.96
C VAL A 26 19.40 -11.67 20.30
N SER A 27 18.09 -11.70 20.56
CA SER A 27 17.20 -12.68 19.95
C SER A 27 17.12 -12.53 18.43
N THR A 28 17.13 -11.29 17.92
CA THR A 28 17.10 -11.01 16.48
C THR A 28 18.42 -11.46 15.82
N LYS A 29 19.58 -11.16 16.43
CA LYS A 29 20.88 -11.61 15.91
C LYS A 29 20.96 -13.14 15.81
N GLU A 30 20.48 -13.86 16.80
CA GLU A 30 20.47 -15.32 16.78
C GLU A 30 19.50 -15.88 15.73
N ALA A 31 18.30 -15.30 15.64
CA ALA A 31 17.27 -15.76 14.69
C ALA A 31 17.67 -15.52 13.22
N TYR A 32 18.46 -14.49 12.95
CA TYR A 32 18.81 -14.04 11.59
C TYR A 32 20.34 -14.01 11.35
N LYS A 33 21.10 -14.88 12.01
CA LYS A 33 22.57 -14.93 11.92
C LYS A 33 23.12 -15.19 10.51
N ASP A 34 22.32 -15.82 9.64
CA ASP A 34 22.68 -16.15 8.25
C ASP A 34 22.20 -15.08 7.25
N PHE A 35 21.71 -13.92 7.74
CA PHE A 35 21.24 -12.83 6.89
C PHE A 35 22.20 -11.65 6.92
N ASP A 36 22.28 -10.94 5.79
CA ASP A 36 23.03 -9.70 5.72
C ASP A 36 22.34 -8.60 6.54
N VAL A 37 23.12 -7.80 7.24
CA VAL A 37 22.63 -6.68 8.05
C VAL A 37 22.81 -5.38 7.29
N ILE A 38 21.73 -4.67 7.08
CA ILE A 38 21.71 -3.38 6.39
C ILE A 38 21.25 -2.29 7.37
N PHE A 39 22.04 -1.23 7.50
CA PHE A 39 21.65 -0.06 8.29
C PHE A 39 20.98 0.97 7.40
N GLY A 40 19.75 1.36 7.74
CA GLY A 40 18.97 2.37 7.01
C GLY A 40 18.69 3.60 7.86
N LEU A 41 18.83 4.78 7.25
CA LEU A 41 18.35 6.03 7.80
C LEU A 41 17.33 6.64 6.86
N VAL A 42 16.14 6.94 7.38
CA VAL A 42 15.05 7.59 6.66
C VAL A 42 14.78 8.95 7.31
N SER A 43 14.73 10.00 6.51
CA SER A 43 14.48 11.37 6.98
C SER A 43 13.36 12.00 6.17
N PHE A 44 12.43 12.68 6.85
CA PHE A 44 11.36 13.45 6.20
C PHE A 44 11.79 14.87 5.79
N GLY A 45 13.05 15.23 6.01
CA GLY A 45 13.61 16.51 5.61
C GLY A 45 14.44 16.43 4.33
N ASP A 46 14.77 17.58 3.78
CA ASP A 46 15.71 17.70 2.67
C ASP A 46 17.14 17.37 3.10
N THR A 47 17.91 16.84 2.17
CA THR A 47 19.31 16.52 2.42
C THR A 47 20.17 17.78 2.27
N SER A 48 20.55 18.41 3.38
CA SER A 48 21.49 19.52 3.35
C SER A 48 22.91 19.07 2.95
N LYS A 49 23.75 20.00 2.47
CA LYS A 49 25.16 19.73 2.15
C LYS A 49 25.92 19.14 3.34
N GLN A 50 25.61 19.58 4.57
CA GLN A 50 26.23 19.04 5.79
C GLN A 50 25.85 17.58 6.03
N VAL A 51 24.58 17.22 5.79
CA VAL A 51 24.11 15.83 5.90
C VAL A 51 24.80 14.96 4.85
N GLN A 52 24.89 15.41 3.59
CA GLN A 52 25.58 14.69 2.52
C GLN A 52 27.06 14.42 2.85
N THR A 53 27.75 15.45 3.37
CA THR A 53 29.15 15.31 3.79
C THR A 53 29.30 14.29 4.92
N LYS A 54 28.43 14.35 5.94
CA LYS A 54 28.46 13.40 7.05
C LYS A 54 28.12 11.98 6.60
N LEU A 55 27.14 11.78 5.72
CA LEU A 55 26.81 10.48 5.16
C LEU A 55 27.97 9.88 4.36
N SER A 56 28.62 10.70 3.53
CA SER A 56 29.81 10.27 2.76
C SER A 56 30.97 9.87 3.67
N ALA A 57 31.19 10.61 4.76
CA ALA A 57 32.19 10.28 5.77
C ALA A 57 31.83 9.00 6.53
N THR A 58 30.55 8.80 6.87
CA THR A 58 30.06 7.62 7.56
C THR A 58 30.24 6.35 6.71
N LYS A 59 29.91 6.40 5.41
CA LYS A 59 30.13 5.27 4.48
C LYS A 59 31.60 4.85 4.34
N LYS A 60 32.53 5.77 4.57
CA LYS A 60 33.98 5.54 4.54
C LYS A 60 34.56 5.15 5.91
N SER A 61 33.74 5.09 6.94
CA SER A 61 34.17 4.70 8.28
C SER A 61 34.46 3.21 8.33
N PRO A 62 35.55 2.75 8.98
CA PRO A 62 35.87 1.34 9.15
C PRO A 62 34.73 0.53 9.78
N SER A 63 33.92 1.16 10.66
CA SER A 63 32.75 0.51 11.29
C SER A 63 31.64 0.10 10.32
N PHE A 64 31.68 0.56 9.06
CA PHE A 64 30.70 0.17 8.03
C PHE A 64 31.29 -0.69 6.92
N ASN A 65 32.56 -1.15 7.05
CA ASN A 65 33.20 -2.00 6.04
C ASN A 65 32.48 -3.37 5.91
N GLU A 66 31.80 -3.82 6.97
CA GLU A 66 31.11 -5.11 7.04
C GLU A 66 29.60 -5.00 6.88
N TYR A 67 29.07 -3.76 6.72
CA TYR A 67 27.63 -3.53 6.68
C TYR A 67 27.25 -2.64 5.50
N ASP A 68 26.13 -2.95 4.87
CA ASP A 68 25.51 -2.07 3.92
C ASP A 68 24.78 -0.92 4.64
N PHE A 69 24.76 0.22 3.98
CA PHE A 69 24.11 1.41 4.51
C PHE A 69 23.31 2.13 3.42
N PHE A 70 22.07 2.48 3.71
CA PHE A 70 21.29 3.38 2.87
C PHE A 70 20.77 4.61 3.63
N TYR A 71 20.57 5.68 2.90
CA TYR A 71 19.88 6.87 3.36
C TYR A 71 18.82 7.26 2.32
N ASN A 72 17.60 7.50 2.78
CA ASN A 72 16.53 8.04 1.95
C ASN A 72 16.03 9.34 2.57
N SER A 73 16.18 10.44 1.85
CA SER A 73 15.55 11.73 2.15
C SER A 73 14.10 11.77 1.70
N ALA A 74 13.32 12.77 2.13
CA ALA A 74 11.94 12.92 1.68
C ALA A 74 11.80 12.98 0.14
N PRO A 75 12.61 13.77 -0.61
CA PRO A 75 12.55 13.75 -2.07
C PRO A 75 12.85 12.38 -2.69
N GLU A 76 13.82 11.63 -2.13
CA GLU A 76 14.16 10.29 -2.62
C GLU A 76 13.04 9.28 -2.33
N ILE A 77 12.40 9.37 -1.16
CA ILE A 77 11.23 8.54 -0.83
C ILE A 77 10.08 8.85 -1.78
N VAL A 78 9.78 10.15 -1.98
CA VAL A 78 8.75 10.61 -2.91
C VAL A 78 9.08 10.19 -4.34
N GLY A 79 10.35 10.31 -4.77
CA GLY A 79 10.80 9.86 -6.09
C GLY A 79 10.64 8.37 -6.30
N LYS A 80 11.06 7.54 -5.33
CA LYS A 80 10.83 6.09 -5.36
C LYS A 80 9.35 5.74 -5.34
N TYR A 81 8.55 6.45 -4.55
CA TYR A 81 7.10 6.26 -4.51
C TYR A 81 6.46 6.62 -5.84
N LYS A 82 6.87 7.74 -6.47
CA LYS A 82 6.40 8.13 -7.81
C LYS A 82 6.79 7.09 -8.85
N SER A 83 8.03 6.59 -8.87
CA SER A 83 8.45 5.54 -9.79
C SER A 83 7.65 4.24 -9.60
N LEU A 84 7.35 3.85 -8.37
CA LEU A 84 6.51 2.69 -8.08
C LEU A 84 5.06 2.86 -8.58
N ILE A 85 4.57 4.10 -8.63
CA ILE A 85 3.22 4.41 -9.15
C ILE A 85 3.25 4.59 -10.67
N GLU A 86 4.33 5.18 -11.20
CA GLU A 86 4.49 5.49 -12.63
C GLU A 86 4.97 4.30 -13.45
N ASP A 87 5.74 3.37 -12.85
CA ASP A 87 6.31 2.21 -13.53
C ASP A 87 5.47 0.93 -13.38
N GLU A 88 5.09 0.41 -14.53
CA GLU A 88 4.82 -0.97 -14.96
C GLU A 88 3.84 -1.86 -14.18
N ASP A 89 3.61 -1.68 -12.88
CA ASP A 89 2.82 -2.62 -12.08
C ASP A 89 1.31 -2.32 -12.04
N ASN A 90 0.87 -1.18 -12.58
CA ASN A 90 -0.56 -0.87 -12.66
C ASN A 90 -1.25 -1.66 -13.76
N VAL A 91 -2.45 -2.15 -13.50
CA VAL A 91 -3.28 -2.77 -14.53
C VAL A 91 -3.48 -1.81 -15.70
N THR A 92 -3.03 -2.19 -16.89
CA THR A 92 -2.97 -1.30 -18.04
C THR A 92 -4.36 -0.85 -18.51
N LYS A 93 -5.32 -1.79 -18.60
CA LYS A 93 -6.71 -1.50 -19.02
C LYS A 93 -7.65 -2.61 -18.58
N ASP A 94 -8.80 -2.25 -18.06
CA ASP A 94 -9.94 -3.13 -17.83
C ASP A 94 -11.22 -2.29 -17.70
N GLU A 95 -12.34 -2.94 -17.48
CA GLU A 95 -13.63 -2.30 -17.27
C GLU A 95 -14.17 -2.60 -15.86
N ILE A 96 -15.07 -1.74 -15.39
CA ILE A 96 -15.84 -1.96 -14.18
C ILE A 96 -17.31 -1.67 -14.46
N VAL A 97 -18.19 -2.61 -14.07
CA VAL A 97 -19.63 -2.49 -14.28
C VAL A 97 -20.33 -2.21 -12.96
N PHE A 98 -21.11 -1.13 -12.94
CA PHE A 98 -21.92 -0.69 -11.81
C PHE A 98 -23.33 -1.29 -11.85
N LYS A 99 -23.90 -1.52 -10.68
CA LYS A 99 -25.31 -1.89 -10.51
C LYS A 99 -26.15 -0.62 -10.39
N GLY A 100 -26.67 -0.11 -11.50
CA GLY A 100 -27.51 1.09 -11.50
C GLY A 100 -26.75 2.36 -11.87
N PRO A 101 -27.26 3.54 -11.50
CA PRO A 101 -26.71 4.81 -11.96
C PRO A 101 -25.32 5.08 -11.36
N ILE A 102 -24.46 5.64 -12.20
CA ILE A 102 -23.17 6.19 -11.79
C ILE A 102 -23.36 7.67 -11.52
N ILE A 103 -22.95 8.14 -10.35
CA ILE A 103 -22.94 9.54 -10.00
C ILE A 103 -21.57 10.10 -10.33
N GLN A 104 -21.51 11.11 -11.16
CA GLN A 104 -20.30 11.81 -11.53
C GLN A 104 -20.11 13.05 -10.66
N HIS A 105 -18.89 13.24 -10.18
CA HIS A 105 -18.46 14.45 -9.48
C HIS A 105 -17.29 15.07 -10.23
N ASN A 106 -17.33 16.38 -10.43
CA ASN A 106 -16.28 17.15 -11.06
C ASN A 106 -15.87 18.28 -10.12
N ASP A 107 -14.59 18.39 -9.86
CA ASP A 107 -14.03 19.50 -9.08
C ASP A 107 -12.66 19.91 -9.63
N LYS A 108 -11.98 20.79 -8.89
CA LYS A 108 -10.63 21.25 -9.24
C LYS A 108 -9.57 20.15 -9.26
N PHE A 109 -9.84 18.99 -8.64
CA PHE A 109 -8.91 17.86 -8.61
C PHE A 109 -9.12 16.88 -9.75
N GLY A 110 -10.21 17.00 -10.51
CA GLY A 110 -10.53 16.13 -11.62
C GLY A 110 -11.93 15.56 -11.56
N LYS A 111 -12.12 14.47 -12.28
CA LYS A 111 -13.40 13.75 -12.36
C LYS A 111 -13.39 12.55 -11.45
N ALA A 112 -14.49 12.29 -10.78
CA ALA A 112 -14.73 11.07 -10.02
C ALA A 112 -16.13 10.52 -10.33
N TRP A 113 -16.24 9.20 -10.27
CA TRP A 113 -17.48 8.45 -10.43
C TRP A 113 -17.69 7.58 -9.22
N PHE A 114 -18.91 7.45 -8.75
CA PHE A 114 -19.22 6.56 -7.65
C PHE A 114 -20.60 5.92 -7.82
N GLY A 115 -20.71 4.73 -7.30
CA GLY A 115 -21.92 3.93 -7.35
C GLY A 115 -21.72 2.57 -6.72
N THR A 116 -22.72 1.71 -6.89
CA THR A 116 -22.70 0.36 -6.37
C THR A 116 -22.13 -0.61 -7.39
N VAL A 117 -21.19 -1.43 -6.97
CA VAL A 117 -20.59 -2.51 -7.76
C VAL A 117 -20.84 -3.84 -7.06
N SER A 118 -21.14 -4.89 -7.83
CA SER A 118 -21.22 -6.24 -7.27
C SER A 118 -19.84 -6.73 -6.82
N ALA A 119 -19.77 -7.40 -5.68
CA ALA A 119 -18.56 -8.06 -5.23
C ALA A 119 -17.99 -9.04 -6.28
N LYS A 120 -18.84 -9.65 -7.10
CA LYS A 120 -18.43 -10.50 -8.22
C LYS A 120 -17.45 -9.79 -9.16
N GLU A 121 -17.67 -8.50 -9.46
CA GLU A 121 -16.82 -7.70 -10.33
C GLU A 121 -15.45 -7.46 -9.70
N LEU A 122 -15.42 -7.13 -8.39
CA LEU A 122 -14.18 -6.94 -7.65
C LEU A 122 -13.38 -8.24 -7.50
N ILE A 123 -14.08 -9.37 -7.31
CA ILE A 123 -13.47 -10.70 -7.28
C ILE A 123 -12.88 -11.05 -8.66
N ARG A 124 -13.54 -10.69 -9.75
CA ARG A 124 -13.04 -10.85 -11.11
C ARG A 124 -11.71 -10.11 -11.29
N LEU A 125 -11.69 -8.82 -10.96
CA LEU A 125 -10.48 -8.00 -11.02
C LEU A 125 -9.35 -8.59 -10.15
N HIS A 126 -9.66 -8.98 -8.92
CA HIS A 126 -8.68 -9.57 -8.02
C HIS A 126 -8.10 -10.90 -8.55
N LYS A 127 -8.92 -11.75 -9.15
CA LYS A 127 -8.45 -13.02 -9.76
C LYS A 127 -7.55 -12.77 -10.96
N SER A 128 -7.87 -11.77 -11.78
CA SER A 128 -7.12 -11.44 -13.00
C SER A 128 -5.74 -10.82 -12.69
N TYR A 129 -5.68 -9.90 -11.72
CA TYR A 129 -4.51 -9.03 -11.53
C TYR A 129 -3.77 -9.23 -10.20
N LYS A 130 -4.37 -9.94 -9.25
CA LYS A 130 -3.74 -10.26 -7.95
C LYS A 130 -3.13 -9.02 -7.27
N THR A 131 -1.81 -9.04 -7.04
CA THR A 131 -1.06 -7.96 -6.37
C THR A 131 -0.97 -6.70 -7.22
N GLU A 132 -0.92 -6.79 -8.55
CA GLU A 132 -0.88 -5.65 -9.46
C GLU A 132 -2.09 -4.72 -9.29
N LEU A 133 -3.26 -5.30 -8.95
CA LEU A 133 -4.47 -4.54 -8.66
C LEU A 133 -4.29 -3.51 -7.52
N PHE A 134 -3.29 -3.70 -6.68
CA PHE A 134 -3.03 -2.91 -5.48
C PHE A 134 -1.71 -2.15 -5.53
N ALA A 135 -1.09 -2.01 -6.69
CA ALA A 135 0.23 -1.38 -6.84
C ALA A 135 0.30 0.04 -6.22
N GLY A 136 -0.78 0.83 -6.33
CA GLY A 136 -0.89 2.14 -5.69
C GLY A 136 -1.34 2.13 -4.23
N ASN A 137 -1.47 0.96 -3.59
CA ASN A 137 -1.98 0.88 -2.22
C ASN A 137 -0.83 0.80 -1.21
N VAL A 138 -0.73 1.81 -0.34
CA VAL A 138 0.29 1.86 0.74
C VAL A 138 0.04 0.87 1.87
N ARG A 139 -1.13 0.20 1.90
CA ARG A 139 -1.51 -0.78 2.92
C ARG A 139 -1.70 -2.15 2.29
N LEU A 140 -0.70 -2.99 2.41
CA LEU A 140 -0.77 -4.39 1.98
C LEU A 140 -1.78 -5.18 2.83
N PHE A 141 -2.34 -6.24 2.23
CA PHE A 141 -3.24 -7.17 2.91
C PHE A 141 -2.53 -7.91 4.05
N ILE A 142 -3.02 -7.75 5.27
CA ILE A 142 -2.44 -8.34 6.50
C ILE A 142 -3.23 -9.61 6.87
N GLY A 143 -3.46 -10.57 6.01
CA GLY A 143 -4.13 -11.82 6.37
C GLY A 143 -5.35 -11.71 7.31
N SER A 144 -6.07 -12.79 7.52
CA SER A 144 -7.19 -12.82 8.47
C SER A 144 -6.84 -13.67 9.69
N ARG A 145 -6.88 -13.07 10.89
CA ARG A 145 -6.77 -13.78 12.18
C ARG A 145 -8.14 -13.78 12.85
N LYS A 146 -8.41 -14.82 13.67
CA LYS A 146 -9.66 -14.91 14.45
C LYS A 146 -9.88 -13.64 15.28
N GLY A 147 -11.07 -13.03 15.19
CA GLY A 147 -11.39 -11.75 15.83
C GLY A 147 -10.87 -10.52 15.09
N SER A 148 -10.18 -10.67 13.95
CA SER A 148 -9.66 -9.56 13.16
C SER A 148 -10.76 -8.83 12.37
N ILE A 149 -10.46 -7.62 11.91
CA ILE A 149 -11.33 -6.85 11.00
C ILE A 149 -11.63 -7.65 9.74
N ASN A 150 -10.65 -8.39 9.22
CA ASN A 150 -10.83 -9.22 8.01
C ASN A 150 -11.83 -10.36 8.22
N GLU A 151 -11.84 -10.99 9.41
CA GLU A 151 -12.85 -12.01 9.74
C GLU A 151 -14.25 -11.39 9.79
N GLN A 152 -14.39 -10.20 10.36
CA GLN A 152 -15.67 -9.48 10.40
C GLN A 152 -16.16 -9.12 8.98
N ILE A 153 -15.28 -8.65 8.10
CA ILE A 153 -15.59 -8.38 6.69
C ILE A 153 -16.11 -9.66 6.01
N ILE A 154 -15.40 -10.78 6.15
CA ILE A 154 -15.79 -12.07 5.57
C ILE A 154 -17.14 -12.52 6.11
N LYS A 155 -17.35 -12.45 7.43
CA LYS A 155 -18.59 -12.84 8.07
C LYS A 155 -19.78 -12.01 7.59
N THR A 156 -19.62 -10.69 7.50
CA THR A 156 -20.69 -9.80 7.01
C THR A 156 -20.98 -10.06 5.54
N ALA A 157 -19.96 -10.20 4.69
CA ALA A 157 -20.13 -10.45 3.26
C ALA A 157 -20.87 -11.78 2.98
N LYS A 158 -20.62 -12.83 3.77
CA LYS A 158 -21.27 -14.15 3.61
C LYS A 158 -22.68 -14.19 4.21
N ASN A 159 -22.82 -13.71 5.43
CA ASN A 159 -24.04 -13.94 6.22
C ASN A 159 -25.05 -12.80 6.08
N GLN A 160 -24.60 -11.60 5.74
CA GLN A 160 -25.43 -10.41 5.64
C GLN A 160 -25.05 -9.57 4.39
N PRO A 161 -25.04 -10.16 3.18
CA PRO A 161 -24.57 -9.48 1.98
C PRO A 161 -25.37 -8.20 1.66
N GLY A 162 -26.65 -8.14 2.01
CA GLY A 162 -27.49 -6.96 1.83
C GLY A 162 -27.14 -5.78 2.74
N LEU A 163 -26.46 -6.01 3.86
CA LEU A 163 -25.96 -4.95 4.74
C LEU A 163 -24.51 -4.54 4.44
N PHE A 164 -23.80 -5.31 3.62
CA PHE A 164 -22.37 -5.11 3.38
C PHE A 164 -22.06 -3.71 2.85
N TRP A 165 -22.90 -3.23 1.92
CA TRP A 165 -22.77 -1.88 1.35
C TRP A 165 -22.81 -0.78 2.42
N ALA A 166 -23.67 -0.91 3.41
CA ALA A 166 -23.83 0.10 4.46
C ALA A 166 -22.75 0.00 5.56
N LEU A 167 -22.23 -1.19 5.82
CA LEU A 167 -21.29 -1.46 6.90
C LEU A 167 -19.81 -1.37 6.48
N ASN A 168 -19.55 -1.31 5.18
CA ASN A 168 -18.19 -1.25 4.64
C ASN A 168 -17.88 0.15 4.09
N ASN A 169 -16.65 0.62 4.30
CA ASN A 169 -16.21 1.96 3.86
C ASN A 169 -16.07 2.10 2.33
N GLY A 170 -16.34 1.03 1.58
CA GLY A 170 -16.22 1.02 0.14
C GLY A 170 -14.77 0.91 -0.34
N ILE A 171 -14.61 1.06 -1.67
CA ILE A 171 -13.34 0.90 -2.37
C ILE A 171 -13.08 2.16 -3.18
N SER A 172 -11.82 2.59 -3.22
CA SER A 172 -11.38 3.69 -4.10
C SER A 172 -10.38 3.16 -5.11
N ILE A 173 -10.67 3.41 -6.37
CA ILE A 173 -9.83 3.10 -7.53
C ILE A 173 -9.32 4.41 -8.09
N VAL A 174 -8.04 4.51 -8.37
CA VAL A 174 -7.43 5.63 -9.11
C VAL A 174 -7.01 5.11 -10.47
N ALA A 175 -7.32 5.88 -11.51
CA ALA A 175 -6.96 5.56 -12.88
C ALA A 175 -6.37 6.79 -13.57
N ASN A 176 -5.40 6.60 -14.47
CA ASN A 176 -4.82 7.72 -15.24
C ASN A 176 -5.83 8.32 -16.23
N ALA A 177 -6.70 7.46 -16.79
CA ALA A 177 -7.84 7.91 -17.60
C ALA A 177 -9.03 7.00 -17.37
N VAL A 178 -10.23 7.59 -17.49
CA VAL A 178 -11.51 6.88 -17.36
C VAL A 178 -12.37 7.29 -18.55
N GLU A 179 -12.89 6.30 -19.26
CA GLU A 179 -13.81 6.47 -20.37
C GLU A 179 -15.19 5.91 -19.98
N GLU A 180 -16.23 6.65 -20.26
CA GLU A 180 -17.62 6.18 -20.14
C GLU A 180 -17.98 5.36 -21.38
N ASP A 181 -18.52 4.16 -21.21
CA ASP A 181 -18.94 3.34 -22.34
C ASP A 181 -20.18 3.96 -23.01
N PHE A 182 -20.08 4.24 -24.29
CA PHE A 182 -21.17 4.86 -25.05
C PHE A 182 -22.45 3.99 -25.08
N ASN A 183 -22.27 2.68 -25.11
CA ASN A 183 -23.37 1.71 -25.22
C ASN A 183 -23.91 1.26 -23.85
N ASN A 184 -23.12 1.41 -22.79
CA ASN A 184 -23.50 0.99 -21.44
C ASN A 184 -23.12 2.06 -20.40
N LYS A 185 -24.09 2.91 -20.07
CA LYS A 185 -23.92 4.00 -19.09
C LYS A 185 -23.57 3.54 -17.66
N SER A 186 -23.65 2.25 -17.38
CA SER A 186 -23.25 1.67 -16.09
C SER A 186 -21.85 1.10 -16.13
N LYS A 187 -21.08 1.30 -17.22
CA LYS A 187 -19.75 0.76 -17.40
C LYS A 187 -18.71 1.87 -17.57
N LEU A 188 -17.61 1.75 -16.85
CA LEU A 188 -16.42 2.59 -17.03
C LEU A 188 -15.27 1.73 -17.53
N ILE A 189 -14.50 2.28 -18.47
CA ILE A 189 -13.25 1.71 -18.95
C ILE A 189 -12.13 2.46 -18.25
N LEU A 190 -11.27 1.71 -17.55
CA LEU A 190 -10.19 2.23 -16.70
C LEU A 190 -8.84 2.00 -17.39
N HIS A 191 -8.02 3.02 -17.44
CA HIS A 191 -6.68 2.93 -17.98
C HIS A 191 -5.64 3.21 -16.90
N ARG A 192 -4.65 2.32 -16.77
CA ARG A 192 -3.56 2.39 -15.77
C ARG A 192 -4.14 2.68 -14.38
N PHE A 193 -4.77 1.67 -13.81
CA PHE A 193 -5.53 1.84 -12.58
C PHE A 193 -5.05 0.92 -11.45
N SER A 194 -5.38 1.32 -10.24
CA SER A 194 -5.08 0.56 -9.01
C SER A 194 -6.13 0.83 -7.95
N ILE A 195 -6.37 -0.13 -7.07
CA ILE A 195 -7.17 0.03 -5.86
C ILE A 195 -6.28 0.65 -4.77
N VAL A 196 -6.47 1.93 -4.50
CA VAL A 196 -5.70 2.67 -3.48
C VAL A 196 -6.30 2.59 -2.08
N ASN A 197 -7.58 2.25 -1.98
CA ASN A 197 -8.25 1.97 -0.70
C ASN A 197 -9.22 0.80 -0.86
N GLY A 198 -9.27 -0.11 0.13
CA GLY A 198 -10.13 -1.29 0.10
C GLY A 198 -9.43 -2.59 -0.31
N CYS A 199 -8.10 -2.65 -0.28
CA CYS A 199 -7.32 -3.87 -0.52
C CYS A 199 -7.78 -5.02 0.38
N GLN A 200 -7.95 -4.79 1.68
CA GLN A 200 -8.45 -5.81 2.62
C GLN A 200 -9.87 -6.26 2.26
N THR A 201 -10.76 -5.32 1.96
CA THR A 201 -12.13 -5.63 1.55
C THR A 201 -12.15 -6.49 0.31
N THR A 202 -11.43 -6.11 -0.75
CA THR A 202 -11.36 -6.86 -2.02
C THR A 202 -10.80 -8.26 -1.81
N SER A 203 -9.71 -8.38 -1.07
CA SER A 203 -9.08 -9.68 -0.76
C SER A 203 -9.96 -10.57 0.10
N CYS A 204 -10.68 -10.00 1.08
CA CYS A 204 -11.65 -10.74 1.90
C CYS A 204 -12.83 -11.25 1.07
N LEU A 205 -13.37 -10.42 0.18
CA LEU A 205 -14.45 -10.83 -0.73
C LEU A 205 -13.99 -11.97 -1.65
N ALA A 206 -12.79 -11.90 -2.20
CA ALA A 206 -12.22 -12.94 -3.04
C ALA A 206 -11.97 -14.23 -2.26
N THR A 207 -11.40 -14.16 -1.07
CA THR A 207 -11.17 -15.31 -0.18
C THR A 207 -12.48 -15.98 0.25
N ALA A 208 -13.50 -15.17 0.51
CA ALA A 208 -14.82 -15.63 0.94
C ALA A 208 -15.68 -16.15 -0.20
N ALA A 209 -15.32 -15.87 -1.46
CA ALA A 209 -16.15 -16.04 -2.66
C ALA A 209 -17.55 -15.42 -2.48
N ALA A 210 -17.62 -14.27 -1.81
CA ALA A 210 -18.88 -13.61 -1.42
C ALA A 210 -19.42 -12.73 -2.56
N GLU A 211 -19.85 -13.35 -3.65
CA GLU A 211 -20.25 -12.68 -4.90
C GLU A 211 -21.54 -11.86 -4.77
N ASN A 212 -22.39 -12.17 -3.79
CA ASN A 212 -23.71 -11.54 -3.62
C ASN A 212 -23.69 -10.19 -2.87
N ALA A 213 -22.55 -9.81 -2.31
CA ALA A 213 -22.43 -8.54 -1.63
C ALA A 213 -22.37 -7.37 -2.63
N ASP A 214 -22.92 -6.24 -2.24
CA ASP A 214 -22.81 -4.98 -2.96
C ASP A 214 -21.81 -4.08 -2.26
N VAL A 215 -21.00 -3.35 -3.03
CA VAL A 215 -19.90 -2.52 -2.54
C VAL A 215 -19.99 -1.12 -3.12
N LEU A 216 -19.85 -0.10 -2.28
CA LEU A 216 -19.67 1.26 -2.76
C LEU A 216 -18.28 1.39 -3.38
N VAL A 217 -18.22 1.79 -4.64
CA VAL A 217 -16.96 2.02 -5.37
C VAL A 217 -16.89 3.47 -5.82
N ARG A 218 -15.71 4.04 -5.61
CA ARG A 218 -15.33 5.36 -6.12
C ARG A 218 -14.19 5.18 -7.12
N VAL A 219 -14.35 5.71 -8.32
CA VAL A 219 -13.32 5.77 -9.35
C VAL A 219 -12.88 7.21 -9.49
N ILE A 220 -11.60 7.49 -9.47
CA ILE A 220 -11.02 8.83 -9.55
C ILE A 220 -10.07 8.85 -10.75
N ALA A 221 -10.33 9.74 -11.71
CA ALA A 221 -9.39 10.03 -12.78
C ALA A 221 -8.37 11.05 -12.22
N ALA A 222 -7.16 10.58 -11.91
CA ALA A 222 -6.06 11.43 -11.49
C ALA A 222 -5.14 11.65 -12.69
N SER A 223 -5.13 12.86 -13.24
CA SER A 223 -4.07 13.24 -14.17
C SER A 223 -2.75 13.29 -13.44
N SER A 224 -1.66 12.93 -14.12
CA SER A 224 -0.28 12.95 -13.58
C SER A 224 0.14 14.29 -12.95
N SER A 225 -0.61 15.37 -13.18
CA SER A 225 -0.39 16.69 -12.60
C SER A 225 -0.98 16.89 -11.18
N VAL A 226 -1.81 15.97 -10.69
CA VAL A 226 -2.47 16.09 -9.36
C VAL A 226 -1.71 15.36 -8.26
N VAL A 227 -0.74 14.54 -8.62
CA VAL A 227 0.10 13.75 -7.68
C VAL A 227 1.47 14.40 -7.44
N SER A 228 1.67 15.64 -7.92
CA SER A 228 2.90 16.43 -7.71
C SER A 228 2.80 17.34 -6.50
#